data_b287001b19f03607529d4d92b37dbbc1
#
_entry.id   b287001b19f03607529d4d92b37dbbc1
#
_cell.length_a   1.000
_cell.length_b   1.000
_cell.length_c   1.000
_cell.angle_alpha   90.00
_cell.angle_beta   90.00
_cell.angle_gamma   90.00
#
_symmetry.space_group_name_H-M   'P 1'
#
loop_
_entity.id
_entity.type
_entity.pdbx_description
1 polymer ?
#
loop_
_entity_poly.entity_id
_entity_poly.type
_entity_poly.pdbx_seq_one_letter_code
_entity_poly.pdbx_strand_id
1 'polypeptide(L)'
;MTSPIINLSALEPLYLPHEMPTHHRVRAKKEGEPAEVIKGRRHSGIIVAQNLRRYVAEWRETDYAGASDTTRELLYHWFGRDHSIKNNDGEVIPFKYYFCQKEAIETFIYLREVRGLDTLSAIVSEFEGRII
;
A
#
# COMPACT_ATOMS: atom_id res chain seq x y z
N MET A 1 20.43 28.18 24.56
CA MET A 1 19.88 27.01 23.87
C MET A 1 18.96 27.46 22.77
N THR A 2 19.38 27.29 21.54
CA THR A 2 18.50 27.52 20.39
C THR A 2 17.60 26.30 20.23
N SER A 3 16.28 26.51 20.24
CA SER A 3 15.33 25.47 19.89
C SER A 3 15.59 24.99 18.46
N PRO A 4 15.52 23.70 18.18
CA PRO A 4 15.69 23.21 16.81
C PRO A 4 14.61 23.84 15.92
N ILE A 5 15.04 24.38 14.79
CA ILE A 5 14.12 24.88 13.79
C ILE A 5 13.49 23.67 13.09
N ILE A 6 12.18 23.50 13.29
CA ILE A 6 11.43 22.46 12.61
C ILE A 6 11.09 22.99 11.23
N ASN A 7 11.61 22.35 10.19
CA ASN A 7 11.21 22.62 8.83
C ASN A 7 9.89 21.89 8.56
N LEU A 8 8.77 22.62 8.62
CA LEU A 8 7.44 22.06 8.43
C LEU A 8 7.26 21.47 7.03
N SER A 9 7.94 21.99 6.01
CA SER A 9 7.86 21.44 4.66
C SER A 9 8.43 20.03 4.56
N ALA A 10 9.38 19.68 5.43
CA ALA A 10 9.94 18.33 5.51
C ALA A 10 8.94 17.31 6.08
N LEU A 11 7.87 17.77 6.71
CA LEU A 11 6.82 16.93 7.28
C LEU A 11 5.61 16.78 6.36
N GLU A 12 5.59 17.48 5.23
CA GLU A 12 4.51 17.36 4.27
C GLU A 12 4.45 15.96 3.68
N PRO A 13 3.24 15.39 3.55
CA PRO A 13 3.08 14.11 2.88
C PRO A 13 3.58 14.16 1.44
N LEU A 14 4.28 13.12 1.02
CA LEU A 14 4.77 12.98 -0.37
C LEU A 14 3.70 12.51 -1.33
N TYR A 15 2.61 11.98 -0.81
CA TYR A 15 1.47 11.44 -1.56
C TYR A 15 0.24 11.44 -0.67
N LEU A 16 -0.94 11.31 -1.29
CA LEU A 16 -2.20 11.23 -0.54
C LEU A 16 -2.39 9.82 0.03
N PRO A 17 -3.09 9.68 1.18
CA PRO A 17 -3.23 8.38 1.85
C PRO A 17 -3.95 7.31 1.02
N HIS A 18 -4.83 7.71 0.10
CA HIS A 18 -5.58 6.80 -0.77
C HIS A 18 -4.85 6.41 -2.06
N GLU A 19 -3.68 6.99 -2.30
CA GLU A 19 -2.86 6.72 -3.47
C GLU A 19 -1.70 5.79 -3.14
N MET A 20 -1.30 4.98 -4.12
CA MET A 20 -0.09 4.20 -3.98
C MET A 20 1.11 5.12 -3.75
N PRO A 21 1.98 4.83 -2.79
CA PRO A 21 3.17 5.64 -2.55
C PRO A 21 4.02 5.81 -3.81
N THR A 22 4.30 7.05 -4.16
CA THR A 22 5.09 7.39 -5.36
C THR A 22 6.52 7.76 -5.04
N HIS A 23 6.78 8.17 -3.81
CA HIS A 23 8.07 8.63 -3.32
C HIS A 23 8.27 8.19 -1.89
N HIS A 24 9.51 8.18 -1.44
CA HIS A 24 9.85 7.94 -0.05
C HIS A 24 11.05 8.76 0.35
N ARG A 25 11.21 8.99 1.66
CA ARG A 25 12.35 9.69 2.22
C ARG A 25 13.40 8.69 2.68
N VAL A 26 14.66 9.00 2.39
CA VAL A 26 15.81 8.25 2.91
C VAL A 26 16.67 9.20 3.73
N ARG A 27 17.41 8.62 4.67
CA ARG A 27 18.34 9.39 5.50
C ARG A 27 19.37 10.10 4.63
N ALA A 28 19.62 11.37 4.89
CA ALA A 28 20.66 12.13 4.19
C ALA A 28 22.04 11.48 4.41
N LYS A 29 22.88 11.56 3.37
CA LYS A 29 24.25 11.04 3.43
C LYS A 29 25.13 11.81 4.40
N LYS A 30 24.84 13.11 4.61
CA LYS A 30 25.55 13.97 5.52
C LYS A 30 24.71 14.29 6.74
N GLU A 31 25.32 14.25 7.90
CA GLU A 31 24.68 14.63 9.16
C GLU A 31 24.24 16.10 9.12
N GLY A 32 23.02 16.36 9.61
CA GLY A 32 22.44 17.70 9.65
C GLY A 32 21.77 18.15 8.37
N GLU A 33 21.83 17.39 7.29
CA GLU A 33 21.07 17.68 6.07
C GLU A 33 19.68 17.08 6.11
N PRO A 34 18.70 17.67 5.41
CA PRO A 34 17.35 17.11 5.32
C PRO A 34 17.38 15.76 4.59
N ALA A 35 16.41 14.90 4.95
CA ALA A 35 16.25 13.61 4.27
C ALA A 35 16.04 13.81 2.77
N GLU A 36 16.64 12.94 1.97
CA GLU A 36 16.45 12.94 0.52
C GLU A 36 15.11 12.30 0.17
N VAL A 37 14.43 12.84 -0.84
CA VAL A 37 13.22 12.28 -1.42
C VAL A 37 13.60 11.50 -2.66
N ILE A 38 13.25 10.21 -2.69
CA ILE A 38 13.55 9.30 -3.79
C ILE A 38 12.26 8.87 -4.46
N LYS A 39 12.24 8.90 -5.78
CA LYS A 39 11.11 8.42 -6.56
C LYS A 39 10.93 6.90 -6.38
N GLY A 40 9.69 6.49 -6.25
CA GLY A 40 9.32 5.10 -6.10
C GLY A 40 8.93 4.77 -4.66
N ARG A 41 8.27 3.65 -4.52
CA ARG A 41 7.83 3.14 -3.23
C ARG A 41 9.02 2.54 -2.47
N ARG A 42 9.07 2.78 -1.16
CA ARG A 42 10.11 2.17 -0.33
C ARG A 42 10.01 0.64 -0.39
N HIS A 43 11.12 -0.02 -0.67
CA HIS A 43 11.21 -1.47 -0.65
C HIS A 43 11.10 -2.00 0.78
N SER A 44 10.41 -3.13 0.94
CA SER A 44 10.39 -3.83 2.21
C SER A 44 11.73 -4.52 2.45
N GLY A 45 12.22 -4.46 3.70
CA GLY A 45 13.38 -5.25 4.10
C GLY A 45 13.09 -6.75 4.23
N ILE A 46 11.81 -7.13 4.21
CA ILE A 46 11.37 -8.53 4.28
C ILE A 46 11.13 -9.02 2.86
N ILE A 47 11.93 -9.98 2.39
CA ILE A 47 11.88 -10.46 1.00
C ILE A 47 10.51 -11.04 0.62
N VAL A 48 9.88 -11.78 1.51
CA VAL A 48 8.54 -12.34 1.30
C VAL A 48 7.52 -11.22 1.07
N ALA A 49 7.55 -10.18 1.91
CA ALA A 49 6.64 -9.05 1.79
C ALA A 49 6.88 -8.27 0.48
N GLN A 50 8.13 -8.06 0.11
CA GLN A 50 8.48 -7.35 -1.12
C GLN A 50 8.03 -8.11 -2.36
N ASN A 51 8.25 -9.42 -2.39
CA ASN A 51 7.81 -10.27 -3.50
C ASN A 51 6.30 -10.34 -3.59
N LEU A 52 5.63 -10.55 -2.46
CA LEU A 52 4.16 -10.60 -2.41
C LEU A 52 3.54 -9.27 -2.88
N ARG A 53 4.08 -8.16 -2.46
CA ARG A 53 3.65 -6.83 -2.89
C ARG A 53 3.72 -6.68 -4.42
N ARG A 54 4.80 -7.17 -5.02
CA ARG A 54 4.97 -7.15 -6.48
C ARG A 54 3.92 -8.01 -7.17
N TYR A 55 3.70 -9.22 -6.70
CA TYR A 55 2.69 -10.12 -7.28
C TYR A 55 1.28 -9.54 -7.16
N VAL A 56 0.96 -8.95 -6.03
CA VAL A 56 -0.37 -8.30 -5.84
C VAL A 56 -0.52 -7.10 -6.77
N ALA A 57 0.52 -6.30 -6.95
CA ALA A 57 0.49 -5.17 -7.89
C ALA A 57 0.28 -5.65 -9.33
N GLU A 58 0.97 -6.68 -9.77
CA GLU A 58 0.79 -7.26 -11.10
C GLU A 58 -0.64 -7.83 -11.26
N TRP A 59 -1.14 -8.50 -10.25
CA TRP A 59 -2.50 -9.03 -10.24
C TRP A 59 -3.56 -7.92 -10.35
N ARG A 60 -3.36 -6.84 -9.63
CA ARG A 60 -4.23 -5.64 -9.74
C ARG A 60 -4.28 -5.12 -11.17
N GLU A 61 -3.13 -5.06 -11.85
CA GLU A 61 -3.04 -4.60 -13.24
C GLU A 61 -3.79 -5.53 -14.22
N THR A 62 -3.98 -6.80 -13.88
CA THR A 62 -4.77 -7.74 -14.67
C THR A 62 -6.27 -7.65 -14.41
N ASP A 63 -6.73 -6.66 -13.66
CA ASP A 63 -8.11 -6.54 -13.20
C ASP A 63 -8.54 -7.76 -12.37
N TYR A 64 -7.65 -8.18 -11.47
CA TYR A 64 -7.88 -9.27 -10.52
C TYR A 64 -8.17 -10.62 -11.19
N ALA A 65 -7.42 -10.96 -12.21
CA ALA A 65 -7.56 -12.23 -12.92
C ALA A 65 -7.46 -13.44 -11.98
N GLY A 66 -8.38 -14.40 -12.14
CA GLY A 66 -8.46 -15.60 -11.27
C GLY A 66 -9.33 -15.44 -10.04
N ALA A 67 -9.74 -14.22 -9.69
CA ALA A 67 -10.73 -13.99 -8.66
C ALA A 67 -12.13 -14.30 -9.18
N SER A 68 -13.05 -14.68 -8.27
CA SER A 68 -14.45 -14.89 -8.64
C SER A 68 -15.13 -13.59 -9.07
N ASP A 69 -16.22 -13.70 -9.81
CA ASP A 69 -17.00 -12.53 -10.21
C ASP A 69 -17.49 -11.74 -8.99
N THR A 70 -17.94 -12.42 -7.95
CA THR A 70 -18.38 -11.79 -6.71
C THR A 70 -17.25 -11.00 -6.05
N THR A 71 -16.05 -11.58 -5.98
CA THR A 71 -14.87 -10.89 -5.41
C THR A 71 -14.52 -9.67 -6.23
N ARG A 72 -14.52 -9.77 -7.55
CA ARG A 72 -14.21 -8.64 -8.42
C ARG A 72 -15.23 -7.51 -8.27
N GLU A 73 -16.52 -7.85 -8.16
CA GLU A 73 -17.57 -6.86 -7.88
C GLU A 73 -17.39 -6.17 -6.55
N LEU A 74 -17.01 -6.92 -5.50
CA LEU A 74 -16.75 -6.35 -4.17
C LEU A 74 -15.55 -5.40 -4.20
N LEU A 75 -14.46 -5.79 -4.85
CA LEU A 75 -13.27 -4.93 -4.99
C LEU A 75 -13.60 -3.65 -5.75
N TYR A 76 -14.39 -3.75 -6.82
CA TYR A 76 -14.85 -2.59 -7.56
C TYR A 76 -15.76 -1.70 -6.69
N HIS A 77 -16.67 -2.31 -5.93
CA HIS A 77 -17.55 -1.56 -5.04
C HIS A 77 -16.78 -0.79 -3.97
N TRP A 78 -15.81 -1.43 -3.32
CA TRP A 78 -15.03 -0.79 -2.25
C TRP A 78 -14.05 0.26 -2.76
N PHE A 79 -13.37 -0.01 -3.85
CA PHE A 79 -12.21 0.79 -4.29
C PHE A 79 -12.41 1.52 -5.61
N GLY A 80 -13.36 1.08 -6.43
CA GLY A 80 -13.62 1.68 -7.74
C GLY A 80 -14.78 2.66 -7.76
N ARG A 81 -15.64 2.65 -6.74
CA ARG A 81 -16.79 3.55 -6.64
C ARG A 81 -16.57 4.63 -5.60
N ASP A 82 -17.22 5.76 -5.81
CA ASP A 82 -17.23 6.83 -4.82
C ASP A 82 -18.14 6.45 -3.65
N HIS A 83 -17.67 6.78 -2.45
CA HIS A 83 -18.42 6.58 -1.21
C HIS A 83 -18.53 7.88 -0.46
N SER A 84 -19.54 7.96 0.39
CA SER A 84 -19.75 9.10 1.29
C SER A 84 -20.18 8.60 2.67
N ILE A 85 -19.82 9.38 3.68
CA ILE A 85 -20.25 9.14 5.06
C ILE A 85 -20.87 10.41 5.61
N LYS A 86 -21.73 10.29 6.62
CA LYS A 86 -22.21 11.43 7.40
C LYS A 86 -21.30 11.63 8.60
N ASN A 87 -20.83 12.86 8.79
CA ASN A 87 -20.10 13.22 10.00
C ASN A 87 -21.07 13.46 11.17
N ASN A 88 -20.53 13.83 12.33
CA ASN A 88 -21.32 14.08 13.54
C ASN A 88 -22.28 15.26 13.40
N ASP A 89 -22.02 16.19 12.50
CA ASP A 89 -22.87 17.35 12.21
C ASP A 89 -23.95 17.07 11.17
N GLY A 90 -24.02 15.83 10.66
CA GLY A 90 -24.97 15.41 9.64
C GLY A 90 -24.56 15.78 8.21
N GLU A 91 -23.36 16.32 8.02
CA GLU A 91 -22.83 16.63 6.69
C GLU A 91 -22.39 15.37 5.97
N VAL A 92 -22.65 15.29 4.68
CA VAL A 92 -22.18 14.21 3.81
C VAL A 92 -20.82 14.57 3.28
N ILE A 93 -19.82 13.76 3.63
CA ILE A 93 -18.44 13.97 3.18
C ILE A 93 -17.96 12.78 2.34
N PRO A 94 -17.08 13.02 1.34
CA PRO A 94 -16.49 11.92 0.56
C PRO A 94 -15.68 10.99 1.46
N PHE A 95 -15.75 9.71 1.16
CA PHE A 95 -14.96 8.69 1.86
C PHE A 95 -14.17 7.88 0.85
N LYS A 96 -12.89 7.72 1.11
CA LYS A 96 -12.00 6.84 0.34
C LYS A 96 -11.17 6.00 1.29
N TYR A 97 -11.03 4.74 0.95
CA TYR A 97 -10.11 3.86 1.68
C TYR A 97 -8.66 4.30 1.46
N TYR A 98 -7.84 4.14 2.47
CA TYR A 98 -6.40 4.32 2.33
C TYR A 98 -5.82 3.22 1.45
N PHE A 99 -4.75 3.52 0.75
CA PHE A 99 -4.09 2.53 -0.10
C PHE A 99 -3.61 1.31 0.71
N CYS A 100 -3.13 1.51 1.93
CA CYS A 100 -2.71 0.40 2.79
C CYS A 100 -3.87 -0.55 3.12
N GLN A 101 -5.08 -0.03 3.30
CA GLN A 101 -6.29 -0.85 3.51
C GLN A 101 -6.64 -1.65 2.26
N LYS A 102 -6.62 -1.00 1.10
CA LYS A 102 -6.85 -1.65 -0.18
C LYS A 102 -5.85 -2.77 -0.42
N GLU A 103 -4.57 -2.49 -0.26
CA GLU A 103 -3.52 -3.47 -0.50
C GLU A 103 -3.59 -4.64 0.48
N ALA A 104 -3.95 -4.40 1.74
CA ALA A 104 -4.14 -5.46 2.72
C ALA A 104 -5.27 -6.41 2.32
N ILE A 105 -6.40 -5.87 1.89
CA ILE A 105 -7.55 -6.66 1.43
C ILE A 105 -7.20 -7.42 0.16
N GLU A 106 -6.59 -6.76 -0.82
CA GLU A 106 -6.14 -7.38 -2.06
C GLU A 106 -5.17 -8.54 -1.77
N THR A 107 -4.23 -8.33 -0.88
CA THR A 107 -3.24 -9.34 -0.50
C THR A 107 -3.89 -10.57 0.11
N PHE A 108 -4.81 -10.37 1.03
CA PHE A 108 -5.55 -11.47 1.65
C PHE A 108 -6.33 -12.29 0.62
N ILE A 109 -7.05 -11.63 -0.27
CA ILE A 109 -7.84 -12.28 -1.32
C ILE A 109 -6.91 -13.03 -2.29
N TYR A 110 -5.82 -12.39 -2.71
CA TYR A 110 -4.84 -12.99 -3.60
C TYR A 110 -4.27 -14.29 -3.03
N LEU A 111 -3.87 -14.26 -1.77
CA LEU A 111 -3.31 -15.44 -1.11
C LEU A 111 -4.33 -16.57 -0.98
N ARG A 112 -5.55 -16.24 -0.58
CA ARG A 112 -6.58 -17.24 -0.29
C ARG A 112 -7.30 -17.74 -1.54
N GLU A 113 -7.74 -16.84 -2.38
CA GLU A 113 -8.62 -17.19 -3.52
C GLU A 113 -7.82 -17.52 -4.78
N VAL A 114 -6.79 -16.74 -5.09
CA VAL A 114 -6.03 -16.91 -6.33
C VAL A 114 -4.92 -17.95 -6.17
N ARG A 115 -4.15 -17.86 -5.10
CA ARG A 115 -3.00 -18.76 -4.85
C ARG A 115 -3.35 -19.97 -3.99
N GLY A 116 -4.48 -19.94 -3.29
CA GLY A 116 -4.90 -21.06 -2.44
C GLY A 116 -3.98 -21.36 -1.25
N LEU A 117 -3.30 -20.34 -0.74
CA LEU A 117 -2.35 -20.46 0.38
C LEU A 117 -3.04 -20.06 1.69
N ASP A 118 -3.07 -20.96 2.65
CA ASP A 118 -3.79 -20.77 3.92
C ASP A 118 -2.92 -20.90 5.17
N THR A 119 -1.63 -21.19 5.01
CA THR A 119 -0.69 -21.25 6.12
C THR A 119 0.48 -20.29 5.91
N LEU A 120 1.02 -19.78 7.00
CA LEU A 120 2.20 -18.92 6.94
C LEU A 120 3.39 -19.63 6.30
N SER A 121 3.59 -20.91 6.61
CA SER A 121 4.64 -21.74 6.05
C SER A 121 4.54 -21.83 4.51
N ALA A 122 3.33 -22.03 3.98
CA ALA A 122 3.09 -22.09 2.55
C ALA A 122 3.36 -20.73 1.88
N ILE A 123 2.94 -19.65 2.51
CA ILE A 123 3.16 -18.28 2.01
C ILE A 123 4.65 -17.97 1.96
N VAL A 124 5.39 -18.26 3.02
CA VAL A 124 6.83 -18.03 3.07
C VAL A 124 7.55 -18.83 1.98
N SER A 125 7.22 -20.11 1.83
CA SER A 125 7.82 -20.95 0.78
C SER A 125 7.56 -20.43 -0.62
N GLU A 126 6.36 -19.92 -0.88
CA GLU A 126 5.95 -19.43 -2.22
C GLU A 126 6.64 -18.12 -2.59
N PHE A 127 6.78 -17.20 -1.63
CA PHE A 127 7.27 -15.85 -1.88
C PHE A 127 8.68 -15.60 -1.33
N GLU A 128 9.32 -16.61 -0.82
CA GLU A 128 10.68 -16.55 -0.31
C GLU A 128 11.70 -16.17 -1.40
N GLY A 129 11.41 -16.52 -2.61
CA GLY A 129 12.05 -16.13 -3.86
C GLY A 129 13.56 -16.03 -3.83
N ARG A 130 14.24 -17.01 -4.37
CA ARG A 130 15.68 -16.90 -4.59
C ARG A 130 15.92 -15.89 -5.69
N ILE A 131 16.64 -14.83 -5.35
CA ILE A 131 17.24 -13.98 -6.37
C ILE A 131 18.34 -14.81 -7.01
N ILE A 132 18.06 -15.28 -8.19
CA ILE A 132 19.10 -15.91 -9.02
C ILE A 132 19.73 -14.80 -9.84
#